data_d16854109a2432df02eb9300645db2c9
#
_entry.id   d16854109a2432df02eb9300645db2c9
#
_cell.length_a   1.000
_cell.length_b   1.000
_cell.length_c   1.000
_cell.angle_alpha   90.00
_cell.angle_beta   90.00
_cell.angle_gamma   90.00
#
_symmetry.space_group_name_H-M   'P 1'
#
loop_
_entity.id
_entity.type
_entity.pdbx_description
1 polymer ?
#
loop_
_entity_poly.entity_id
_entity_poly.type
_entity_poly.pdbx_seq_one_letter_code
_entity_poly.pdbx_strand_id
1 'polypeptide(L)' 'MPEYVERLIKEYKELKERTDKLNKFLRRYRTGEVKELDCPSSLLEEQARYMQKYLDILSIRLEIYGVKPEEE' A
#
# COMPACT_ATOMS: atom_id res chain seq x y z
N MET A 1 -24.55 1.36 -2.48
CA MET A 1 -23.44 1.41 -1.51
C MET A 1 -23.24 2.84 -1.05
N PRO A 2 -23.09 3.09 0.27
CA PRO A 2 -22.89 4.46 0.75
C PRO A 2 -21.61 5.09 0.17
N GLU A 3 -21.69 6.40 -0.03
CA GLU A 3 -20.58 7.15 -0.62
C GLU A 3 -19.26 7.01 0.16
N TYR A 4 -19.35 7.01 1.50
CA TYR A 4 -18.13 6.87 2.31
C TYR A 4 -17.48 5.50 2.14
N VAL A 5 -18.26 4.47 1.85
CA VAL A 5 -17.71 3.12 1.58
C VAL A 5 -17.02 3.10 0.22
N GLU A 6 -17.61 3.75 -0.78
CA GLU A 6 -17.01 3.86 -2.10
C GLU A 6 -15.69 4.60 -2.04
N ARG A 7 -15.61 5.69 -1.26
CA ARG A 7 -14.34 6.42 -1.07
C ARG A 7 -13.31 5.57 -0.36
N LEU A 8 -13.73 4.76 0.60
CA LEU A 8 -12.83 3.86 1.32
C LEU A 8 -12.26 2.78 0.40
N ILE A 9 -13.09 2.23 -0.48
CA ILE A 9 -12.63 1.25 -1.48
C ILE A 9 -11.58 1.88 -2.39
N LYS A 10 -11.84 3.09 -2.88
CA LYS A 10 -10.92 3.81 -3.75
C LYS A 10 -9.59 4.07 -3.04
N GLU A 11 -9.65 4.53 -1.80
CA GLU A 11 -8.45 4.78 -1.00
C GLU A 11 -7.63 3.50 -0.80
N TYR A 12 -8.30 2.39 -0.52
CA TYR A 12 -7.63 1.10 -0.39
C TYR A 12 -6.91 0.70 -1.68
N LYS A 13 -7.59 0.78 -2.81
CA LYS A 13 -7.02 0.39 -4.09
C LYS A 13 -5.83 1.25 -4.49
N GLU A 14 -5.93 2.56 -4.28
CA GLU A 14 -4.83 3.49 -4.56
C GLU A 14 -3.63 3.23 -3.67
N LEU A 15 -3.88 3.02 -2.38
CA LEU A 15 -2.81 2.74 -1.42
C LEU A 15 -2.15 1.39 -1.72
N LYS A 16 -2.94 0.38 -2.06
CA LYS A 16 -2.39 -0.92 -2.42
C LYS A 16 -1.47 -0.83 -3.63
N GLU A 17 -1.88 -0.09 -4.65
CA GLU A 17 -1.04 0.10 -5.83
C GLU A 17 0.27 0.78 -5.48
N ARG A 18 0.23 1.84 -4.67
CA ARG A 18 1.45 2.55 -4.24
C ARG A 18 2.35 1.65 -3.39
N THR A 19 1.76 0.87 -2.50
CA THR A 19 2.50 -0.05 -1.64
C THR A 19 3.20 -1.12 -2.47
N ASP A 20 2.49 -1.70 -3.44
CA ASP A 20 3.05 -2.73 -4.32
C ASP A 20 4.20 -2.16 -5.16
N LYS A 21 4.05 -0.94 -5.67
CA LYS A 21 5.11 -0.29 -6.45
C LYS A 21 6.34 -0.02 -5.62
N LEU A 22 6.17 0.45 -4.39
CA LEU A 22 7.29 0.71 -3.50
C LEU A 22 8.01 -0.59 -3.11
N ASN A 23 7.27 -1.63 -2.79
CA ASN A 23 7.86 -2.94 -2.46
C ASN A 23 8.62 -3.52 -3.64
N LYS A 24 8.10 -3.36 -4.86
CA LYS A 24 8.76 -3.81 -6.07
C LYS A 24 10.07 -3.04 -6.29
N PHE A 25 10.04 -1.73 -6.09
CA PHE A 25 11.23 -0.89 -6.18
C PHE A 25 12.29 -1.33 -5.17
N LEU A 26 11.90 -1.57 -3.92
CA LEU A 26 12.83 -2.00 -2.88
C LEU A 26 13.46 -3.36 -3.19
N ARG A 27 12.71 -4.28 -3.77
CA ARG A 27 13.27 -5.56 -4.20
C ARG A 27 14.33 -5.37 -5.27
N ARG A 28 14.06 -4.49 -6.25
CA ARG A 28 15.01 -4.18 -7.31
C ARG A 28 16.28 -3.53 -6.75
N TYR A 29 16.12 -2.68 -5.74
CA TYR A 29 17.27 -2.09 -5.06
C TYR A 29 18.10 -3.15 -4.35
N ARG A 30 17.48 -4.08 -3.64
CA ARG A 30 18.18 -5.14 -2.93
C ARG A 30 18.91 -6.10 -3.86
N THR A 31 18.41 -6.30 -5.07
CA THR A 31 19.07 -7.16 -6.07
C THR A 31 20.12 -6.44 -6.89
N GLY A 32 20.32 -5.14 -6.66
CA GLY A 32 21.33 -4.35 -7.34
C GLY A 32 20.90 -3.77 -8.68
N GLU A 33 19.65 -3.93 -9.09
CA GLU A 33 19.14 -3.32 -10.32
C GLU A 33 19.09 -1.80 -10.22
N VAL A 34 18.81 -1.28 -9.01
CA VAL A 34 18.80 0.14 -8.73
C VAL A 34 19.99 0.41 -7.81
N LYS A 35 20.94 1.21 -8.24
CA LYS A 35 22.18 1.42 -7.51
C LYS A 35 22.22 2.72 -6.71
N GLU A 36 21.42 3.70 -7.09
CA GLU A 36 21.42 5.00 -6.43
C GLU A 36 20.03 5.35 -5.92
N LEU A 37 20.00 5.90 -4.72
CA LEU A 37 18.76 6.40 -4.10
C LEU A 37 18.98 7.85 -3.70
N ASP A 38 17.91 8.65 -3.81
CA ASP A 38 17.92 10.06 -3.38
C ASP A 38 17.85 10.20 -1.86
N CYS A 39 17.51 9.11 -1.17
CA CYS A 39 17.42 9.10 0.28
C CYS A 39 17.87 7.74 0.81
N PRO A 40 18.16 7.61 2.13
CA PRO A 40 18.51 6.32 2.69
C PRO A 40 17.43 5.27 2.47
N SER A 41 17.86 4.06 2.09
CA SER A 41 16.91 2.95 1.87
C SER A 41 16.08 2.62 3.10
N SER A 42 16.62 2.85 4.30
CA SER A 42 15.90 2.63 5.55
C SER A 42 14.63 3.47 5.65
N LEU A 43 14.63 4.68 5.12
CA LEU A 43 13.43 5.52 5.11
C LEU A 43 12.35 4.95 4.20
N LEU A 44 12.75 4.44 3.03
CA LEU A 44 11.81 3.82 2.11
C LEU A 44 11.25 2.51 2.67
N GLU A 45 12.08 1.74 3.37
CA GLU A 45 11.64 0.52 4.03
C GLU A 45 10.64 0.81 5.15
N GLU A 46 10.89 1.85 5.94
CA GLU A 46 9.94 2.28 6.96
C GLU A 46 8.64 2.76 6.33
N GLN A 47 8.74 3.55 5.27
CA GLN A 47 7.55 4.02 4.54
C GLN A 47 6.71 2.83 4.08
N ALA A 48 7.33 1.82 3.48
CA ALA A 48 6.64 0.62 3.02
C ALA A 48 5.95 -0.09 4.18
N ARG A 49 6.60 -0.17 5.33
CA ARG A 49 6.05 -0.82 6.53
C ARG A 49 4.82 -0.07 7.04
N TYR A 50 4.86 1.25 7.11
CA TYR A 50 3.73 2.05 7.56
C TYR A 50 2.59 2.04 6.55
N MET A 51 2.90 2.02 5.26
CA MET A 51 1.90 1.89 4.21
C MET A 51 1.17 0.55 4.33
N GLN A 52 1.90 -0.52 4.63
CA GLN A 52 1.29 -1.83 4.82
C GLN A 52 0.37 -1.83 6.04
N LYS A 53 0.77 -1.20 7.14
CA LYS A 53 -0.07 -1.10 8.33
C LYS A 53 -1.35 -0.31 8.06
N TYR A 54 -1.23 0.79 7.32
CA TYR A 54 -2.38 1.59 6.93
C TYR A 54 -3.31 0.76 6.04
N LEU A 55 -2.73 0.04 5.08
CA LEU A 55 -3.50 -0.83 4.19
C LEU A 55 -4.27 -1.89 4.97
N ASP A 56 -3.64 -2.50 5.98
CA ASP A 56 -4.28 -3.49 6.84
C ASP A 56 -5.47 -2.89 7.59
N ILE A 57 -5.33 -1.66 8.09
CA ILE A 57 -6.42 -0.97 8.77
C ILE A 57 -7.58 -0.72 7.82
N LEU A 58 -7.30 -0.27 6.60
CA LEU A 58 -8.34 -0.03 5.61
C LEU A 58 -9.07 -1.34 5.26
N SER A 59 -8.32 -2.42 5.14
CA SER A 59 -8.88 -3.75 4.88
C SER A 59 -9.86 -4.17 5.98
N ILE A 60 -9.47 -3.97 7.25
CA ILE A 60 -10.32 -4.28 8.40
C ILE A 60 -11.59 -3.41 8.39
N ARG A 61 -11.44 -2.14 8.11
CA ARG A 61 -12.60 -1.22 8.04
C ARG A 61 -13.58 -1.64 6.96
N LEU A 62 -13.07 -2.04 5.79
CA LEU A 62 -13.92 -2.53 4.70
C LEU A 62 -14.61 -3.84 5.07
N GLU A 63 -13.90 -4.72 5.76
CA GLU A 63 -14.45 -5.97 6.25
C GLU A 63 -15.63 -5.74 7.19
N ILE A 64 -15.55 -4.74 8.05
CA ILE A 64 -16.65 -4.35 8.94
C ILE A 64 -17.90 -3.98 8.15
N TYR A 65 -17.74 -3.36 6.98
CA TYR A 65 -18.85 -3.02 6.08
C TYR A 65 -19.26 -4.17 5.16
N GLY A 66 -18.64 -5.34 5.32
CA GLY A 66 -18.95 -6.50 4.49
C GLY A 66 -18.42 -6.42 3.07
N VAL A 67 -17.37 -5.62 2.86
CA VAL A 67 -16.80 -5.39 1.52
C VAL A 67 -15.46 -6.10 1.41
N LYS A 68 -15.26 -6.80 0.29
CA LYS A 68 -13.97 -7.39 -0.05
C LYS A 68 -13.38 -6.56 -1.20
N PRO A 69 -12.44 -5.67 -0.90
CA PRO A 69 -11.95 -4.72 -1.90
C PRO A 69 -11.26 -5.38 -3.10
N GLU A 70 -10.74 -6.58 -2.92
CA GLU A 70 -10.06 -7.32 -3.98
C GLU A 70 -11.03 -7.90 -5.00
N GLU A 71 -12.32 -7.96 -4.68
CA GLU A 71 -13.37 -8.48 -5.55
C GLU A 71 -14.21 -7.37 -6.21
N GLU A 72 -13.97 -6.13 -5.85
CA GLU A 72 -14.73 -4.98 -6.37
C GLU A 72 -14.13 -4.45 -7.69
#